data_ed4de5f441a17b4f7492d8759e47d1e0
#
_entry.id   ed4de5f441a17b4f7492d8759e47d1e0
#
_cell.length_a   1.000
_cell.length_b   1.000
_cell.length_c   1.000
_cell.angle_alpha   90.00
_cell.angle_beta   90.00
_cell.angle_gamma   90.00
#
_symmetry.space_group_name_H-M   'P 1'
#
loop_
_entity.id
_entity.type
_entity.pdbx_description
1 polymer ?
#
loop_
_entity_poly.entity_id
_entity_poly.type
_entity_poly.pdbx_seq_one_letter_code
_entity_poly.pdbx_strand_id
1 'polypeptide(L)'
;MTKMKPNKLLKGLSFVLFLFLFAGIGFLVGRLALSAAIAIPPTTVIVLALLFIPLFFIVVGIHEAGHALAGVWVRFDFRMYVIGPFMWQKEQHAWKFSWNKNVNTFGGMVICLPPDTHDLSRRFSIYAAGGPVASLVLTMLAFGISRLIFLFNDAGHTSLLTLQYFFVVMAFFSLIIFLVTSIPMHFSGFSSDGARVLRLLRGGERAEFETLILKLIANSSSGQRPKLTNMEELQRAQVLADKLNAPFGV
;
A
#
# COMPACT_ATOMS: atom_id res chain seq x y z
N MET A 1 -0.71 -33.65 -6.49
CA MET A 1 -1.37 -32.40 -6.92
C MET A 1 -0.32 -31.43 -7.41
N THR A 2 -0.30 -31.15 -8.69
CA THR A 2 0.72 -30.33 -9.36
C THR A 2 0.55 -28.87 -8.94
N LYS A 3 1.54 -28.30 -8.23
CA LYS A 3 1.65 -26.86 -7.95
C LYS A 3 1.67 -26.12 -9.29
N MET A 4 0.58 -25.46 -9.67
CA MET A 4 0.58 -24.54 -10.81
C MET A 4 1.56 -23.39 -10.49
N LYS A 5 2.71 -23.40 -11.15
CA LYS A 5 3.64 -22.26 -11.11
C LYS A 5 2.88 -21.02 -11.62
N PRO A 6 2.91 -19.90 -10.90
CA PRO A 6 2.25 -18.68 -11.36
C PRO A 6 2.81 -18.33 -12.73
N ASN A 7 1.92 -18.26 -13.71
CA ASN A 7 2.27 -18.07 -15.10
C ASN A 7 2.98 -16.72 -15.27
N LYS A 8 4.29 -16.73 -15.58
CA LYS A 8 5.10 -15.51 -15.78
C LYS A 8 4.46 -14.59 -16.82
N LEU A 9 3.75 -15.19 -17.77
CA LEU A 9 2.98 -14.48 -18.81
C LEU A 9 1.85 -13.64 -18.20
N LEU A 10 1.12 -14.18 -17.22
CA LEU A 10 0.01 -13.48 -16.57
C LEU A 10 0.50 -12.28 -15.75
N LYS A 11 1.65 -12.41 -15.08
CA LYS A 11 2.30 -11.30 -14.35
C LYS A 11 2.81 -10.21 -15.30
N GLY A 12 3.39 -10.60 -16.43
CA GLY A 12 3.79 -9.67 -17.49
C GLY A 12 2.59 -8.94 -18.09
N LEU A 13 1.50 -9.67 -18.36
CA LEU A 13 0.28 -9.09 -18.91
C LEU A 13 -0.38 -8.08 -17.95
N SER A 14 -0.44 -8.39 -16.66
CA SER A 14 -0.99 -7.45 -15.66
C SER A 14 -0.14 -6.19 -15.51
N PHE A 15 1.19 -6.30 -15.62
CA PHE A 15 2.08 -5.14 -15.61
C PHE A 15 1.90 -4.27 -16.86
N VAL A 16 1.80 -4.91 -18.03
CA VAL A 16 1.53 -4.22 -19.31
C VAL A 16 0.16 -3.55 -19.27
N LEU A 17 -0.87 -4.23 -18.75
CA LEU A 17 -2.21 -3.66 -18.60
C LEU A 17 -2.21 -2.45 -17.66
N PHE A 18 -1.44 -2.52 -16.57
CA PHE A 18 -1.23 -1.41 -15.64
C PHE A 18 -0.57 -0.21 -16.33
N LEU A 19 0.49 -0.44 -17.14
CA LEU A 19 1.13 0.62 -17.93
C LEU A 19 0.17 1.25 -18.94
N PHE A 20 -0.63 0.44 -19.65
CA PHE A 20 -1.64 0.94 -20.59
C PHE A 20 -2.74 1.72 -19.91
N LEU A 21 -3.18 1.31 -18.71
CA LEU A 21 -4.15 2.03 -17.91
C LEU A 21 -3.62 3.42 -17.54
N PHE A 22 -2.38 3.48 -17.04
CA PHE A 22 -1.74 4.76 -16.68
C PHE A 22 -1.50 5.65 -17.91
N ALA A 23 -1.03 5.07 -19.01
CA ALA A 23 -0.85 5.80 -20.27
C ALA A 23 -2.20 6.31 -20.81
N GLY A 24 -3.25 5.51 -20.75
CA GLY A 24 -4.61 5.89 -21.15
C GLY A 24 -5.18 7.01 -20.30
N ILE A 25 -5.00 6.95 -18.99
CA ILE A 25 -5.41 8.00 -18.06
C ILE A 25 -4.61 9.28 -18.34
N GLY A 26 -3.28 9.18 -18.50
CA GLY A 26 -2.43 10.32 -18.85
C GLY A 26 -2.83 10.96 -20.18
N PHE A 27 -3.15 10.14 -21.19
CA PHE A 27 -3.65 10.61 -22.49
C PHE A 27 -5.01 11.30 -22.35
N LEU A 28 -5.94 10.73 -21.58
CA LEU A 28 -7.26 11.32 -21.36
C LEU A 28 -7.17 12.66 -20.62
N VAL A 29 -6.36 12.73 -19.57
CA VAL A 29 -6.09 13.98 -18.83
C VAL A 29 -5.45 15.02 -19.75
N GLY A 30 -4.48 14.61 -20.58
CA GLY A 30 -3.86 15.48 -21.59
C GLY A 30 -4.86 15.99 -22.62
N ARG A 31 -5.77 15.15 -23.12
CA ARG A 31 -6.83 15.54 -24.04
C ARG A 31 -7.82 16.50 -23.41
N LEU A 32 -8.22 16.25 -22.16
CA LEU A 32 -9.11 17.15 -21.41
C LEU A 32 -8.44 18.51 -21.15
N ALA A 33 -7.16 18.52 -20.81
CA ALA A 33 -6.38 19.76 -20.63
C ALA A 33 -6.28 20.56 -21.95
N LEU A 34 -6.04 19.88 -23.08
CA LEU A 34 -5.99 20.48 -24.39
C LEU A 34 -7.36 21.03 -24.83
N SER A 35 -8.47 20.31 -24.54
CA SER A 35 -9.82 20.76 -24.87
C SER A 35 -10.30 21.93 -24.01
N ALA A 36 -9.73 22.06 -22.80
CA ALA A 36 -10.01 23.19 -21.89
C ALA A 36 -9.19 24.45 -22.21
N ALA A 37 -8.45 24.48 -23.34
CA ALA A 37 -7.55 25.57 -23.74
C ALA A 37 -6.52 25.97 -22.67
N ILE A 38 -6.16 25.05 -21.78
CA ILE A 38 -5.14 25.29 -20.75
C ILE A 38 -3.78 25.07 -21.41
N ALA A 39 -3.11 26.16 -21.77
CA ALA A 39 -1.75 26.13 -22.28
C ALA A 39 -0.79 25.82 -21.13
N ILE A 40 -0.41 24.55 -20.94
CA ILE A 40 0.62 24.16 -19.99
C ILE A 40 1.99 24.43 -20.63
N PRO A 41 2.87 25.24 -20.00
CA PRO A 41 4.20 25.51 -20.54
C PRO A 41 4.98 24.21 -20.78
N PRO A 42 5.71 24.07 -21.90
CA PRO A 42 6.51 22.87 -22.16
C PRO A 42 7.51 22.53 -21.06
N THR A 43 8.09 23.53 -20.39
CA THR A 43 8.97 23.36 -19.26
C THR A 43 8.28 22.67 -18.08
N THR A 44 7.02 23.01 -17.79
CA THR A 44 6.21 22.35 -16.78
C THR A 44 6.01 20.87 -17.10
N VAL A 45 5.67 20.55 -18.36
CA VAL A 45 5.49 19.17 -18.82
C VAL A 45 6.76 18.35 -18.64
N ILE A 46 7.92 18.91 -19.03
CA ILE A 46 9.22 18.23 -18.87
C ILE A 46 9.54 17.97 -17.40
N VAL A 47 9.36 18.97 -16.54
CA VAL A 47 9.61 18.82 -15.09
C VAL A 47 8.72 17.74 -14.48
N LEU A 48 7.42 17.75 -14.79
CA LEU A 48 6.49 16.75 -14.29
C LEU A 48 6.80 15.35 -14.82
N ALA A 49 7.24 15.23 -16.08
CA ALA A 49 7.65 13.95 -16.65
C ALA A 49 8.90 13.39 -15.94
N LEU A 50 9.88 14.22 -15.62
CA LEU A 50 11.06 13.83 -14.86
C LEU A 50 10.72 13.44 -13.41
N LEU A 51 9.79 14.14 -12.80
CA LEU A 51 9.36 13.89 -11.42
C LEU A 51 8.31 12.76 -11.28
N PHE A 52 7.80 12.22 -12.39
CA PHE A 52 6.72 11.23 -12.38
C PHE A 52 7.04 10.00 -11.51
N ILE A 53 8.20 9.38 -11.73
CA ILE A 53 8.64 8.20 -10.98
C ILE A 53 8.96 8.53 -9.51
N PRO A 54 9.79 9.57 -9.21
CA PRO A 54 10.00 9.99 -7.82
C PRO A 54 8.69 10.29 -7.09
N LEU A 55 7.76 11.00 -7.73
CA LEU A 55 6.49 11.36 -7.14
C LEU A 55 5.62 10.15 -6.82
N PHE A 56 5.59 9.16 -7.72
CA PHE A 56 4.91 7.90 -7.46
C PHE A 56 5.47 7.21 -6.20
N PHE A 57 6.79 7.11 -6.04
CA PHE A 57 7.38 6.53 -4.84
C PHE A 57 7.13 7.35 -3.58
N ILE A 58 7.06 8.68 -3.67
CA ILE A 58 6.68 9.53 -2.53
C ILE A 58 5.26 9.20 -2.08
N VAL A 59 4.32 9.11 -3.01
CA VAL A 59 2.90 8.83 -2.70
C VAL A 59 2.75 7.42 -2.11
N VAL A 60 3.40 6.41 -2.71
CA VAL A 60 3.45 5.05 -2.15
C VAL A 60 4.07 5.07 -0.75
N GLY A 61 5.17 5.79 -0.57
CA GLY A 61 5.82 5.92 0.73
C GLY A 61 4.89 6.49 1.79
N ILE A 62 4.13 7.53 1.48
CA ILE A 62 3.17 8.12 2.42
C ILE A 62 2.04 7.14 2.74
N HIS A 63 1.56 6.37 1.77
CA HIS A 63 0.60 5.29 1.99
C HIS A 63 1.14 4.25 2.98
N GLU A 64 2.33 3.74 2.74
CA GLU A 64 2.99 2.77 3.62
C GLU A 64 3.30 3.38 5.01
N ALA A 65 3.67 4.66 5.07
CA ALA A 65 3.84 5.36 6.34
C ALA A 65 2.53 5.42 7.14
N GLY A 66 1.39 5.49 6.48
CA GLY A 66 0.07 5.39 7.11
C GLY A 66 -0.12 4.06 7.82
N HIS A 67 0.25 2.93 7.20
CA HIS A 67 0.25 1.63 7.86
C HIS A 67 1.23 1.58 9.04
N ALA A 68 2.45 2.10 8.85
CA ALA A 68 3.45 2.15 9.92
C ALA A 68 2.96 2.93 11.14
N LEU A 69 2.42 4.13 10.93
CA LEU A 69 1.89 4.99 11.98
C LEU A 69 0.70 4.34 12.70
N ALA A 70 -0.24 3.78 11.95
CA ALA A 70 -1.37 3.05 12.51
C ALA A 70 -0.91 1.82 13.31
N GLY A 71 0.09 1.08 12.79
CA GLY A 71 0.69 -0.06 13.48
C GLY A 71 1.31 0.34 14.81
N VAL A 72 2.13 1.39 14.83
CA VAL A 72 2.71 1.93 16.07
C VAL A 72 1.64 2.43 17.04
N TRP A 73 0.60 3.09 16.53
CA TRP A 73 -0.53 3.55 17.36
C TRP A 73 -1.24 2.40 18.06
N VAL A 74 -1.45 1.27 17.37
CA VAL A 74 -2.02 0.07 17.99
C VAL A 74 -0.98 -0.81 18.70
N ARG A 75 0.22 -0.27 18.97
CA ARG A 75 1.33 -0.91 19.69
C ARG A 75 1.88 -2.17 19.01
N PHE A 76 1.89 -2.20 17.69
CA PHE A 76 2.64 -3.20 16.95
C PHE A 76 4.13 -2.79 16.85
N ASP A 77 5.02 -3.77 16.86
CA ASP A 77 6.46 -3.52 16.68
C ASP A 77 6.77 -3.34 15.20
N PHE A 78 7.17 -2.13 14.84
CA PHE A 78 7.52 -1.77 13.48
C PHE A 78 8.88 -2.38 13.10
N ARG A 79 8.89 -3.25 12.09
CA ARG A 79 10.03 -4.08 11.70
C ARG A 79 10.60 -3.77 10.34
N MET A 80 9.79 -3.40 9.37
CA MET A 80 10.25 -3.22 8.00
C MET A 80 9.44 -2.15 7.28
N TYR A 81 10.14 -1.39 6.44
CA TYR A 81 9.56 -0.38 5.56
C TYR A 81 10.22 -0.45 4.19
N VAL A 82 9.44 -0.63 3.14
CA VAL A 82 9.90 -0.76 1.76
C VAL A 82 9.17 0.22 0.87
N ILE A 83 9.90 0.96 0.05
CA ILE A 83 9.38 1.85 -0.99
C ILE A 83 10.20 1.64 -2.25
N GLY A 84 9.64 0.98 -3.24
CA GLY A 84 10.35 0.70 -4.48
C GLY A 84 11.69 0.00 -4.22
N PRO A 85 12.81 0.61 -4.64
CA PRO A 85 14.14 0.03 -4.45
C PRO A 85 14.70 0.20 -3.03
N PHE A 86 14.05 0.99 -2.17
CA PHE A 86 14.55 1.32 -0.84
C PHE A 86 13.91 0.42 0.22
N MET A 87 14.72 -0.16 1.10
CA MET A 87 14.25 -1.00 2.19
C MET A 87 14.98 -0.64 3.49
N TRP A 88 14.20 -0.43 4.53
CA TRP A 88 14.67 -0.29 5.91
C TRP A 88 14.13 -1.43 6.75
N GLN A 89 15.01 -2.12 7.43
CA GLN A 89 14.66 -3.26 8.26
C GLN A 89 15.28 -3.12 9.65
N LYS A 90 14.52 -3.44 10.68
CA LYS A 90 15.00 -3.46 12.05
C LYS A 90 15.69 -4.80 12.32
N GLU A 91 17.03 -4.79 12.46
CA GLU A 91 17.84 -5.93 12.86
C GLU A 91 18.22 -5.75 14.34
N GLN A 92 17.77 -6.65 15.20
CA GLN A 92 17.93 -6.57 16.65
C GLN A 92 17.41 -5.23 17.22
N HIS A 93 18.28 -4.23 17.44
CA HIS A 93 17.95 -2.93 18.00
C HIS A 93 18.26 -1.75 17.06
N ALA A 94 18.81 -2.01 15.87
CA ALA A 94 19.23 -0.99 14.91
C ALA A 94 18.44 -1.07 13.60
N TRP A 95 18.22 0.09 12.97
CA TRP A 95 17.69 0.17 11.62
C TRP A 95 18.81 0.02 10.61
N LYS A 96 18.62 -0.86 9.64
CA LYS A 96 19.56 -1.10 8.55
C LYS A 96 18.88 -0.78 7.22
N PHE A 97 19.55 0.04 6.43
CA PHE A 97 19.18 0.32 5.05
C PHE A 97 19.75 -0.76 4.13
N SER A 98 18.96 -1.19 3.16
CA SER A 98 19.39 -2.09 2.07
C SER A 98 18.62 -1.83 0.79
N TRP A 99 19.17 -2.27 -0.34
CA TRP A 99 18.47 -2.19 -1.61
C TRP A 99 17.47 -3.34 -1.73
N ASN A 100 16.20 -3.00 -1.99
CA ASN A 100 15.17 -3.99 -2.26
C ASN A 100 15.38 -4.63 -3.64
N LYS A 101 15.66 -5.92 -3.66
CA LYS A 101 15.83 -6.72 -4.88
C LYS A 101 14.58 -7.54 -5.22
N ASN A 102 13.54 -7.47 -4.40
CA ASN A 102 12.33 -8.25 -4.58
C ASN A 102 11.25 -7.44 -5.31
N VAL A 103 11.05 -7.78 -6.57
CA VAL A 103 10.06 -7.09 -7.43
C VAL A 103 8.64 -7.15 -6.86
N ASN A 104 8.29 -8.19 -6.09
CA ASN A 104 6.94 -8.32 -5.51
C ASN A 104 6.65 -7.26 -4.42
N THR A 105 7.69 -6.68 -3.82
CA THR A 105 7.57 -5.64 -2.79
C THR A 105 7.90 -4.24 -3.31
N PHE A 106 8.12 -4.11 -4.63
CA PHE A 106 8.45 -2.82 -5.26
C PHE A 106 7.32 -1.79 -5.18
N GLY A 107 6.07 -2.27 -5.04
CA GLY A 107 4.89 -1.43 -4.86
C GLY A 107 4.70 -0.87 -3.44
N GLY A 108 5.68 -1.10 -2.56
CA GLY A 108 5.58 -0.75 -1.13
C GLY A 108 5.25 -1.94 -0.25
N MET A 109 5.76 -1.93 0.97
CA MET A 109 5.41 -2.90 2.01
C MET A 109 5.82 -2.41 3.38
N VAL A 110 4.92 -2.54 4.35
CA VAL A 110 5.23 -2.33 5.76
C VAL A 110 4.97 -3.60 6.55
N ILE A 111 5.86 -3.91 7.47
CA ILE A 111 5.67 -5.01 8.42
C ILE A 111 5.69 -4.44 9.83
N CYS A 112 4.55 -4.57 10.50
CA CYS A 112 4.39 -4.35 11.92
C CYS A 112 3.93 -5.66 12.56
N LEU A 113 4.64 -6.14 13.58
CA LEU A 113 4.33 -7.40 14.25
C LEU A 113 3.60 -7.14 15.56
N PRO A 114 2.49 -7.83 15.84
CA PRO A 114 1.82 -7.73 17.12
C PRO A 114 2.71 -8.34 18.22
N PRO A 115 2.92 -7.64 19.35
CA PRO A 115 3.71 -8.16 20.47
C PRO A 115 2.93 -9.12 21.36
N ASP A 116 1.60 -9.10 21.27
CA ASP A 116 0.68 -9.89 22.07
C ASP A 116 -0.56 -10.28 21.24
N THR A 117 -1.43 -11.12 21.80
CA THR A 117 -2.62 -11.65 21.13
C THR A 117 -3.92 -10.91 21.48
N HIS A 118 -3.83 -9.82 22.26
CA HIS A 118 -5.01 -9.08 22.72
C HIS A 118 -5.63 -8.30 21.55
N ASP A 119 -6.94 -8.48 21.34
CA ASP A 119 -7.79 -7.74 20.38
C ASP A 119 -7.18 -7.58 18.97
N LEU A 120 -6.53 -8.66 18.49
CA LEU A 120 -5.76 -8.64 17.24
C LEU A 120 -6.59 -8.25 16.03
N SER A 121 -7.83 -8.73 15.93
CA SER A 121 -8.70 -8.44 14.79
C SER A 121 -8.95 -6.94 14.63
N ARG A 122 -9.28 -6.26 15.74
CA ARG A 122 -9.51 -4.80 15.74
C ARG A 122 -8.23 -4.03 15.48
N ARG A 123 -7.14 -4.37 16.18
CA ARG A 123 -5.83 -3.70 16.03
C ARG A 123 -5.30 -3.85 14.61
N PHE A 124 -5.46 -5.03 14.02
CA PHE A 124 -5.02 -5.28 12.66
C PHE A 124 -5.91 -4.59 11.61
N SER A 125 -7.22 -4.42 11.91
CA SER A 125 -8.10 -3.60 11.05
C SER A 125 -7.65 -2.14 11.03
N ILE A 126 -7.27 -1.58 12.18
CA ILE A 126 -6.76 -0.20 12.28
C ILE A 126 -5.43 -0.08 11.51
N TYR A 127 -4.51 -1.03 11.69
CA TYR A 127 -3.26 -1.10 10.93
C TYR A 127 -3.52 -1.13 9.42
N ALA A 128 -4.41 -2.01 8.96
CA ALA A 128 -4.75 -2.12 7.54
C ALA A 128 -5.45 -0.87 6.98
N ALA A 129 -6.22 -0.15 7.78
CA ALA A 129 -6.87 1.09 7.36
C ALA A 129 -5.89 2.28 7.26
N GLY A 130 -4.73 2.20 7.89
CA GLY A 130 -3.76 3.30 7.98
C GLY A 130 -3.29 3.82 6.63
N GLY A 131 -2.96 2.94 5.69
CA GLY A 131 -2.52 3.30 4.34
C GLY A 131 -3.59 4.06 3.56
N PRO A 132 -4.80 3.48 3.37
CA PRO A 132 -5.90 4.18 2.72
C PRO A 132 -6.23 5.54 3.34
N VAL A 133 -6.25 5.64 4.67
CA VAL A 133 -6.48 6.92 5.36
C VAL A 133 -5.39 7.94 5.04
N ALA A 134 -4.12 7.54 5.09
CA ALA A 134 -3.00 8.41 4.74
C ALA A 134 -3.08 8.90 3.28
N SER A 135 -3.46 8.01 2.35
CA SER A 135 -3.66 8.39 0.94
C SER A 135 -4.81 9.37 0.76
N LEU A 136 -5.92 9.19 1.46
CA LEU A 136 -7.05 10.13 1.41
C LEU A 136 -6.65 11.50 1.95
N VAL A 137 -5.96 11.54 3.09
CA VAL A 137 -5.44 12.78 3.70
C VAL A 137 -4.47 13.48 2.75
N LEU A 138 -3.52 12.74 2.15
CA LEU A 138 -2.59 13.31 1.16
C LEU A 138 -3.33 13.88 -0.06
N THR A 139 -4.36 13.19 -0.55
CA THR A 139 -5.19 13.67 -1.66
C THR A 139 -5.80 15.03 -1.32
N MET A 140 -6.43 15.16 -0.14
CA MET A 140 -7.05 16.40 0.29
C MET A 140 -6.04 17.53 0.47
N LEU A 141 -4.92 17.24 1.12
CA LEU A 141 -3.84 18.22 1.37
C LEU A 141 -3.21 18.70 0.05
N ALA A 142 -2.84 17.78 -0.83
CA ALA A 142 -2.23 18.12 -2.10
C ALA A 142 -3.19 18.92 -3.00
N PHE A 143 -4.46 18.51 -3.07
CA PHE A 143 -5.47 19.27 -3.79
C PHE A 143 -5.68 20.66 -3.18
N GLY A 144 -5.79 20.76 -1.85
CA GLY A 144 -5.91 22.05 -1.15
C GLY A 144 -4.75 22.98 -1.43
N ILE A 145 -3.50 22.48 -1.34
CA ILE A 145 -2.29 23.25 -1.66
C ILE A 145 -2.31 23.72 -3.14
N SER A 146 -2.68 22.83 -4.06
CA SER A 146 -2.81 23.18 -5.48
C SER A 146 -3.83 24.32 -5.69
N ARG A 147 -4.96 24.27 -5.00
CA ARG A 147 -5.98 25.33 -5.06
C ARG A 147 -5.48 26.66 -4.46
N LEU A 148 -4.76 26.60 -3.35
CA LEU A 148 -4.14 27.81 -2.76
C LEU A 148 -3.13 28.43 -3.72
N ILE A 149 -2.22 27.65 -4.32
CA ILE A 149 -1.27 28.15 -5.31
C ILE A 149 -2.01 28.81 -6.48
N PHE A 150 -3.07 28.21 -6.98
CA PHE A 150 -3.91 28.78 -8.05
C PHE A 150 -4.46 30.15 -7.68
N LEU A 151 -4.97 30.31 -6.46
CA LEU A 151 -5.55 31.60 -5.99
C LEU A 151 -4.54 32.71 -5.83
N PHE A 152 -3.26 32.36 -5.56
CA PHE A 152 -2.18 33.35 -5.36
C PHE A 152 -1.28 33.56 -6.58
N ASN A 153 -1.54 32.88 -7.70
CA ASN A 153 -0.74 33.01 -8.93
C ASN A 153 -1.36 33.97 -9.95
N ASP A 154 -1.80 35.15 -9.53
CA ASP A 154 -2.43 36.15 -10.41
C ASP A 154 -1.50 36.62 -11.54
N ALA A 155 -0.18 36.62 -11.29
CA ALA A 155 0.83 37.04 -12.27
C ALA A 155 1.20 35.93 -13.29
N GLY A 156 0.65 34.73 -13.17
CA GLY A 156 0.90 33.62 -14.12
C GLY A 156 2.35 33.12 -14.12
N HIS A 157 3.06 33.19 -12.98
CA HIS A 157 4.43 32.71 -12.88
C HIS A 157 4.54 31.22 -13.20
N THR A 158 5.36 30.86 -14.17
CA THR A 158 5.55 29.48 -14.64
C THR A 158 6.03 28.54 -13.51
N SER A 159 6.85 29.01 -12.59
CA SER A 159 7.32 28.24 -11.44
C SER A 159 6.17 27.85 -10.49
N LEU A 160 5.29 28.82 -10.17
CA LEU A 160 4.11 28.56 -9.35
C LEU A 160 3.11 27.65 -10.07
N LEU A 161 2.95 27.80 -11.37
CA LEU A 161 2.14 26.94 -12.19
C LEU A 161 2.68 25.50 -12.19
N THR A 162 3.99 25.33 -12.33
CA THR A 162 4.63 23.99 -12.24
C THR A 162 4.42 23.36 -10.87
N LEU A 163 4.56 24.14 -9.79
CA LEU A 163 4.32 23.68 -8.43
C LEU A 163 2.85 23.29 -8.21
N GLN A 164 1.91 24.08 -8.76
CA GLN A 164 0.48 23.77 -8.74
C GLN A 164 0.21 22.41 -9.38
N TYR A 165 0.69 22.20 -10.60
CA TYR A 165 0.49 20.90 -11.29
C TYR A 165 1.20 19.74 -10.61
N PHE A 166 2.35 19.95 -9.98
CA PHE A 166 2.99 18.94 -9.15
C PHE A 166 2.06 18.43 -8.05
N PHE A 167 1.38 19.34 -7.34
CA PHE A 167 0.40 18.95 -6.32
C PHE A 167 -0.88 18.34 -6.90
N VAL A 168 -1.31 18.75 -8.09
CA VAL A 168 -2.42 18.09 -8.80
C VAL A 168 -2.08 16.64 -9.11
N VAL A 169 -0.89 16.37 -9.66
CA VAL A 169 -0.44 15.01 -9.99
C VAL A 169 -0.27 14.16 -8.72
N MET A 170 0.27 14.76 -7.65
CA MET A 170 0.36 14.10 -6.34
C MET A 170 -1.01 13.71 -5.79
N ALA A 171 -1.98 14.63 -5.82
CA ALA A 171 -3.35 14.36 -5.38
C ALA A 171 -3.98 13.24 -6.21
N PHE A 172 -3.77 13.26 -7.52
CA PHE A 172 -4.31 12.25 -8.43
C PHE A 172 -3.72 10.85 -8.17
N PHE A 173 -2.40 10.73 -8.01
CA PHE A 173 -1.78 9.45 -7.66
C PHE A 173 -2.27 8.93 -6.32
N SER A 174 -2.35 9.81 -5.33
CA SER A 174 -2.82 9.45 -4.00
C SER A 174 -4.28 9.00 -4.01
N LEU A 175 -5.13 9.67 -4.78
CA LEU A 175 -6.54 9.28 -4.97
C LEU A 175 -6.65 7.89 -5.62
N ILE A 176 -5.85 7.61 -6.64
CA ILE A 176 -5.84 6.28 -7.28
C ILE A 176 -5.43 5.20 -6.27
N ILE A 177 -4.35 5.43 -5.52
CA ILE A 177 -3.89 4.48 -4.50
C ILE A 177 -4.99 4.28 -3.45
N PHE A 178 -5.61 5.36 -2.96
CA PHE A 178 -6.74 5.29 -2.04
C PHE A 178 -7.88 4.42 -2.59
N LEU A 179 -8.32 4.65 -3.82
CA LEU A 179 -9.42 3.91 -4.42
C LEU A 179 -9.07 2.43 -4.61
N VAL A 180 -7.90 2.14 -5.17
CA VAL A 180 -7.45 0.76 -5.43
C VAL A 180 -7.28 -0.03 -4.14
N THR A 181 -6.74 0.58 -3.09
CA THR A 181 -6.51 -0.12 -1.82
C THR A 181 -7.76 -0.18 -0.94
N SER A 182 -8.67 0.79 -1.04
CA SER A 182 -9.93 0.81 -0.26
C SER A 182 -11.02 -0.10 -0.82
N ILE A 183 -11.07 -0.29 -2.14
CA ILE A 183 -12.06 -1.18 -2.76
C ILE A 183 -11.75 -2.63 -2.35
N PRO A 184 -12.73 -3.37 -1.79
CA PRO A 184 -12.50 -4.74 -1.37
C PRO A 184 -12.29 -5.67 -2.57
N MET A 185 -11.04 -5.95 -2.89
CA MET A 185 -10.65 -6.82 -4.00
C MET A 185 -9.77 -7.97 -3.51
N HIS A 186 -9.98 -9.15 -4.13
CA HIS A 186 -9.16 -10.34 -3.92
C HIS A 186 -8.60 -10.78 -5.27
N PHE A 187 -7.29 -10.73 -5.43
CA PHE A 187 -6.62 -11.12 -6.67
C PHE A 187 -5.53 -12.14 -6.39
N SER A 188 -5.68 -13.38 -6.88
CA SER A 188 -4.60 -14.40 -6.91
C SER A 188 -3.74 -14.48 -5.63
N GLY A 189 -4.38 -14.51 -4.46
CA GLY A 189 -3.67 -14.57 -3.16
C GLY A 189 -3.31 -13.21 -2.54
N PHE A 190 -3.57 -12.10 -3.24
CA PHE A 190 -3.43 -10.75 -2.72
C PHE A 190 -4.81 -10.21 -2.30
N SER A 191 -4.87 -9.55 -1.16
CA SER A 191 -6.07 -8.92 -0.62
C SER A 191 -5.79 -7.43 -0.42
N SER A 192 -6.67 -6.56 -0.95
CA SER A 192 -6.55 -5.11 -0.71
C SER A 192 -6.76 -4.80 0.78
N ASP A 193 -6.29 -3.64 1.22
CA ASP A 193 -6.45 -3.19 2.60
C ASP A 193 -7.92 -3.10 2.99
N GLY A 194 -8.76 -2.54 2.11
CA GLY A 194 -10.21 -2.47 2.30
C GLY A 194 -10.87 -3.85 2.43
N ALA A 195 -10.41 -4.84 1.64
CA ALA A 195 -10.90 -6.21 1.76
C ALA A 195 -10.50 -6.84 3.10
N ARG A 196 -9.29 -6.54 3.60
CA ARG A 196 -8.80 -7.03 4.89
C ARG A 196 -9.58 -6.40 6.05
N VAL A 197 -9.72 -5.08 6.04
CA VAL A 197 -10.54 -4.35 7.03
C VAL A 197 -11.96 -4.89 7.08
N LEU A 198 -12.62 -4.97 5.92
CA LEU A 198 -14.00 -5.44 5.84
C LEU A 198 -14.16 -6.86 6.37
N ARG A 199 -13.22 -7.77 6.05
CA ARG A 199 -13.22 -9.16 6.49
C ARG A 199 -13.06 -9.26 8.00
N LEU A 200 -12.09 -8.57 8.57
CA LEU A 200 -11.84 -8.58 10.01
C LEU A 200 -13.01 -7.99 10.81
N LEU A 201 -13.67 -6.96 10.28
CA LEU A 201 -14.85 -6.35 10.92
C LEU A 201 -16.10 -7.23 10.82
N ARG A 202 -16.28 -7.93 9.69
CA ARG A 202 -17.44 -8.82 9.49
C ARG A 202 -17.30 -10.16 10.22
N GLY A 203 -16.08 -10.58 10.52
CA GLY A 203 -15.81 -11.88 11.09
C GLY A 203 -15.95 -13.03 10.07
N GLY A 204 -16.18 -14.25 10.58
CA GLY A 204 -16.29 -15.47 9.77
C GLY A 204 -14.96 -16.22 9.64
N GLU A 205 -15.01 -17.37 8.96
CA GLU A 205 -13.90 -18.34 8.89
C GLU A 205 -12.59 -17.73 8.32
N ARG A 206 -12.67 -16.84 7.34
CA ARG A 206 -11.48 -16.16 6.79
C ARG A 206 -10.87 -15.15 7.77
N ALA A 207 -11.70 -14.45 8.54
CA ALA A 207 -11.21 -13.54 9.56
C ALA A 207 -10.59 -14.31 10.74
N GLU A 208 -11.22 -15.43 11.13
CA GLU A 208 -10.70 -16.36 12.12
C GLU A 208 -9.32 -16.89 11.70
N PHE A 209 -9.20 -17.36 10.44
CA PHE A 209 -7.94 -17.83 9.88
C PHE A 209 -6.84 -16.75 9.94
N GLU A 210 -7.12 -15.54 9.45
CA GLU A 210 -6.15 -14.42 9.52
C GLU A 210 -5.75 -14.11 10.96
N THR A 211 -6.72 -14.10 11.88
CA THR A 211 -6.45 -13.82 13.30
C THR A 211 -5.58 -14.92 13.92
N LEU A 212 -5.82 -16.19 13.58
CA LEU A 212 -4.99 -17.30 14.04
C LEU A 212 -3.56 -17.21 13.51
N ILE A 213 -3.37 -16.87 12.23
CA ILE A 213 -2.04 -16.65 11.66
C ILE A 213 -1.31 -15.50 12.38
N LEU A 214 -2.01 -14.39 12.64
CA LEU A 214 -1.44 -13.26 13.39
C LEU A 214 -1.06 -13.65 14.82
N LYS A 215 -1.85 -14.49 15.49
CA LYS A 215 -1.52 -15.03 16.82
C LYS A 215 -0.25 -15.90 16.76
N LEU A 216 -0.14 -16.78 15.79
CA LEU A 216 1.05 -17.61 15.61
C LEU A 216 2.30 -16.76 15.35
N ILE A 217 2.18 -15.70 14.53
CA ILE A 217 3.27 -14.75 14.29
C ILE A 217 3.63 -13.98 15.57
N ALA A 218 2.63 -13.50 16.34
CA ALA A 218 2.85 -12.81 17.60
C ALA A 218 3.60 -13.68 18.62
N ASN A 219 3.16 -14.92 18.80
CA ASN A 219 3.78 -15.88 19.70
C ASN A 219 5.22 -16.20 19.27
N SER A 220 5.47 -16.36 17.97
CA SER A 220 6.83 -16.58 17.43
C SER A 220 7.74 -15.36 17.64
N SER A 221 7.22 -14.14 17.45
CA SER A 221 8.01 -12.91 17.60
C SER A 221 8.28 -12.52 19.05
N SER A 222 7.44 -12.97 20.00
CA SER A 222 7.66 -12.78 21.43
C SER A 222 8.70 -13.73 22.05
N GLY A 223 9.33 -14.58 21.21
CA GLY A 223 10.36 -15.52 21.65
C GLY A 223 9.81 -16.77 22.35
N GLN A 224 8.52 -17.02 22.30
CA GLN A 224 7.95 -18.27 22.77
C GLN A 224 8.49 -19.46 21.96
N ARG A 225 8.97 -20.46 22.67
CA ARG A 225 9.47 -21.69 22.02
C ARG A 225 8.33 -22.37 21.25
N PRO A 226 8.59 -22.93 20.04
CA PRO A 226 7.56 -23.64 19.25
C PRO A 226 6.78 -24.72 20.02
N LYS A 227 7.40 -25.32 21.06
CA LYS A 227 6.76 -26.30 21.95
C LYS A 227 5.61 -25.72 22.81
N LEU A 228 5.55 -24.40 22.97
CA LEU A 228 4.49 -23.71 23.72
C LEU A 228 3.38 -23.17 22.80
N THR A 229 3.48 -23.42 21.51
CA THR A 229 2.42 -23.06 20.55
C THR A 229 1.17 -23.89 20.87
N ASN A 230 0.03 -23.23 20.99
CA ASN A 230 -1.23 -23.91 21.24
C ASN A 230 -1.56 -24.83 20.03
N MET A 231 -1.48 -26.14 20.24
CA MET A 231 -1.69 -27.14 19.19
C MET A 231 -3.11 -27.08 18.63
N GLU A 232 -4.12 -26.70 19.43
CA GLU A 232 -5.49 -26.53 18.98
C GLU A 232 -5.62 -25.36 17.98
N GLU A 233 -4.96 -24.23 18.27
CA GLU A 233 -4.92 -23.07 17.34
C GLU A 233 -4.24 -23.43 16.02
N LEU A 234 -3.16 -24.20 16.08
CA LEU A 234 -2.43 -24.66 14.90
C LEU A 234 -3.29 -25.61 14.05
N GLN A 235 -3.92 -26.61 14.69
CA GLN A 235 -4.83 -27.55 14.02
C GLN A 235 -6.04 -26.81 13.42
N ARG A 236 -6.62 -25.86 14.16
CA ARG A 236 -7.73 -25.05 13.67
C ARG A 236 -7.33 -24.20 12.46
N ALA A 237 -6.13 -23.58 12.50
CA ALA A 237 -5.60 -22.84 11.37
C ALA A 237 -5.39 -23.74 10.15
N GLN A 238 -4.89 -24.97 10.33
CA GLN A 238 -4.71 -25.95 9.25
C GLN A 238 -6.04 -26.37 8.63
N VAL A 239 -7.04 -26.69 9.44
CA VAL A 239 -8.40 -27.06 8.95
C VAL A 239 -9.02 -25.90 8.14
N LEU A 240 -8.88 -24.68 8.64
CA LEU A 240 -9.37 -23.49 7.93
C LEU A 240 -8.58 -23.23 6.64
N ALA A 241 -7.27 -23.43 6.63
CA ALA A 241 -6.44 -23.30 5.43
C ALA A 241 -6.89 -24.27 4.33
N ASP A 242 -7.12 -25.54 4.68
CA ASP A 242 -7.58 -26.57 3.75
C ASP A 242 -8.99 -26.23 3.21
N LYS A 243 -9.91 -25.83 4.09
CA LYS A 243 -11.27 -25.43 3.72
C LYS A 243 -11.31 -24.21 2.80
N LEU A 244 -10.43 -23.25 3.03
CA LEU A 244 -10.37 -21.98 2.28
C LEU A 244 -9.47 -22.06 1.05
N ASN A 245 -8.82 -23.20 0.78
CA ASN A 245 -7.76 -23.36 -0.20
C ASN A 245 -6.67 -22.28 -0.05
N ALA A 246 -6.41 -21.84 1.18
CA ALA A 246 -5.42 -20.84 1.50
C ALA A 246 -4.03 -21.50 1.57
N PRO A 247 -2.96 -20.88 1.01
CA PRO A 247 -1.61 -21.43 1.16
C PRO A 247 -1.18 -21.31 2.64
N PHE A 248 -1.19 -22.45 3.33
CA PHE A 248 -0.59 -22.59 4.66
C PHE A 248 0.81 -23.16 4.46
N GLY A 249 1.78 -22.26 4.33
CA GLY A 249 3.20 -22.64 4.30
C GLY A 249 3.72 -22.66 5.73
N VAL A 250 3.95 -23.84 6.25
CA VAL A 250 4.79 -24.07 7.45
C VAL A 250 6.24 -24.03 7.03
#